data_6260c4ddb7e461fe07453773062f8553
#
_entry.id   6260c4ddb7e461fe07453773062f8553
#
_cell.length_a   1.000
_cell.length_b   1.000
_cell.length_c   1.000
_cell.angle_alpha   90.00
_cell.angle_beta   90.00
_cell.angle_gamma   90.00
#
_symmetry.space_group_name_H-M   'P 1'
#
loop_
_entity.id
_entity.type
_entity.pdbx_description
1 polymer ?
#
loop_
_entity_poly.entity_id
_entity_poly.type
_entity_poly.pdbx_seq_one_letter_code
_entity_poly.pdbx_strand_id
1 'polypeptide(L)'
;MKLNDIISMVKDTTQKISEKKTLKIKDIVLIPEFQKLLVMEEDVLEKMKQSMKEEGFKSGHEIHIWKRGKEYILIDGHTRKTAWESLGNKTIPCIIHNFASLEEAKTFAIKEQINRRNLSGQALLDAVANFNFEKGKGHTSGEKGKASEIIAKQIGVSTKTVEKTRVVLKEATPEQLEAI
;
A
#
# COMPACT_ATOMS: atom_id res chain seq x y z
N MET A 1 5.32 -36.61 3.86
CA MET A 1 5.17 -35.52 2.90
C MET A 1 6.49 -35.39 2.17
N LYS A 2 6.53 -35.54 0.85
CA LYS A 2 7.78 -35.52 0.07
C LYS A 2 8.21 -34.07 -0.21
N LEU A 3 9.51 -33.81 -0.34
CA LEU A 3 10.08 -32.48 -0.59
C LEU A 3 9.42 -31.79 -1.81
N ASN A 4 9.05 -32.57 -2.81
CA ASN A 4 8.35 -32.06 -3.99
C ASN A 4 6.94 -31.53 -3.70
N ASP A 5 6.24 -32.09 -2.69
CA ASP A 5 4.91 -31.61 -2.26
C ASP A 5 5.05 -30.25 -1.55
N ILE A 6 6.13 -30.07 -0.78
CA ILE A 6 6.48 -28.79 -0.12
C ILE A 6 6.86 -27.74 -1.17
N ILE A 7 7.67 -28.12 -2.17
CA ILE A 7 8.08 -27.23 -3.27
C ILE A 7 6.88 -26.83 -4.14
N SER A 8 5.93 -27.75 -4.37
CA SER A 8 4.69 -27.44 -5.07
C SER A 8 3.81 -26.49 -4.27
N MET A 9 3.64 -26.70 -2.95
CA MET A 9 2.90 -25.81 -2.07
C MET A 9 3.54 -24.41 -1.99
N VAL A 10 4.87 -24.31 -1.96
CA VAL A 10 5.59 -23.03 -1.96
C VAL A 10 5.50 -22.34 -3.32
N LYS A 11 5.47 -23.07 -4.43
CA LYS A 11 5.26 -22.48 -5.76
C LYS A 11 3.83 -21.97 -5.97
N ASP A 12 2.84 -22.62 -5.40
CA ASP A 12 1.43 -22.18 -5.49
C ASP A 12 1.16 -20.90 -4.70
N THR A 13 2.00 -20.59 -3.69
CA THR A 13 1.90 -19.37 -2.89
C THR A 13 2.54 -18.15 -3.57
N THR A 14 3.21 -18.29 -4.72
CA THR A 14 4.05 -17.22 -5.31
C THR A 14 3.53 -16.65 -6.63
N GLN A 15 2.47 -17.16 -7.22
CA GLN A 15 1.84 -16.51 -8.37
C GLN A 15 0.62 -15.69 -7.95
N LYS A 16 0.89 -14.49 -7.43
CA LYS A 16 -0.11 -13.41 -7.42
C LYS A 16 -0.44 -13.07 -8.87
N ILE A 17 -1.48 -13.69 -9.41
CA ILE A 17 -1.98 -13.36 -10.74
C ILE A 17 -2.55 -11.96 -10.66
N SER A 18 -1.80 -10.99 -11.16
CA SER A 18 -2.30 -9.64 -11.39
C SER A 18 -2.89 -9.61 -12.81
N GLU A 19 -4.18 -9.29 -12.89
CA GLU A 19 -4.91 -9.17 -14.16
C GLU A 19 -5.18 -7.70 -14.46
N LYS A 20 -4.78 -7.22 -15.66
CA LYS A 20 -5.20 -5.90 -16.14
C LYS A 20 -6.64 -5.95 -16.62
N LYS A 21 -7.47 -5.03 -16.11
CA LYS A 21 -8.89 -4.94 -16.42
C LYS A 21 -9.38 -3.52 -16.36
N THR A 22 -10.46 -3.22 -17.07
CA THR A 22 -11.20 -1.96 -16.93
C THR A 22 -12.46 -2.22 -16.10
N LEU A 23 -12.63 -1.48 -15.00
CA LEU A 23 -13.79 -1.57 -14.12
C LEU A 23 -14.65 -0.32 -14.22
N LYS A 24 -15.96 -0.47 -13.93
CA LYS A 24 -16.82 0.69 -13.69
C LYS A 24 -16.43 1.31 -12.34
N ILE A 25 -16.24 2.62 -12.32
CA ILE A 25 -15.81 3.34 -11.09
C ILE A 25 -16.79 3.14 -9.95
N LYS A 26 -18.10 3.09 -10.23
CA LYS A 26 -19.16 2.85 -9.24
C LYS A 26 -19.08 1.48 -8.55
N ASP A 27 -18.43 0.50 -9.15
CA ASP A 27 -18.30 -0.85 -8.61
C ASP A 27 -17.05 -1.00 -7.71
N ILE A 28 -16.26 0.08 -7.56
CA ILE A 28 -15.05 0.11 -6.75
C ILE A 28 -15.39 0.58 -5.34
N VAL A 29 -15.06 -0.27 -4.37
CA VAL A 29 -15.28 -0.01 -2.95
C VAL A 29 -14.07 0.68 -2.34
N LEU A 30 -14.31 1.73 -1.55
CA LEU A 30 -13.30 2.42 -0.74
C LEU A 30 -13.47 1.98 0.71
N ILE A 31 -12.37 1.60 1.35
CA ILE A 31 -12.39 1.24 2.77
C ILE A 31 -11.44 2.15 3.57
N PRO A 32 -11.78 2.49 4.83
CA PRO A 32 -11.00 3.43 5.64
C PRO A 32 -9.54 3.04 5.83
N GLU A 33 -9.24 1.75 5.85
CA GLU A 33 -7.91 1.20 6.04
C GLU A 33 -6.92 1.64 4.97
N PHE A 34 -7.37 1.81 3.71
CA PHE A 34 -6.52 2.30 2.63
C PHE A 34 -6.63 3.82 2.44
N GLN A 35 -7.78 4.42 2.77
CA GLN A 35 -7.93 5.88 2.68
C GLN A 35 -7.00 6.61 3.67
N LYS A 36 -6.84 6.07 4.88
CA LYS A 36 -5.94 6.63 5.90
C LYS A 36 -4.45 6.53 5.56
N LEU A 37 -4.08 5.55 4.75
CA LEU A 37 -2.69 5.38 4.29
C LEU A 37 -2.29 6.42 3.23
N LEU A 38 -3.25 7.15 2.67
CA LEU A 38 -3.08 7.92 1.44
C LEU A 38 -3.76 9.28 1.59
N VAL A 39 -3.11 10.19 2.30
CA VAL A 39 -3.58 11.59 2.37
C VAL A 39 -3.56 12.18 0.95
N MET A 40 -4.71 12.65 0.50
CA MET A 40 -4.88 13.28 -0.80
C MET A 40 -4.67 14.79 -0.64
N GLU A 41 -3.59 15.29 -1.23
CA GLU A 41 -3.29 16.72 -1.28
C GLU A 41 -4.03 17.35 -2.46
N GLU A 42 -4.69 18.48 -2.24
CA GLU A 42 -5.56 19.12 -3.24
C GLU A 42 -4.77 19.61 -4.47
N ASP A 43 -3.59 20.15 -4.26
CA ASP A 43 -2.71 20.59 -5.34
C ASP A 43 -2.22 19.45 -6.22
N VAL A 44 -1.98 18.27 -5.64
CA VAL A 44 -1.63 17.03 -6.38
C VAL A 44 -2.82 16.54 -7.18
N LEU A 45 -4.03 16.64 -6.62
CA LEU A 45 -5.26 16.26 -7.32
C LEU A 45 -5.49 17.15 -8.55
N GLU A 46 -5.36 18.47 -8.41
CA GLU A 46 -5.56 19.40 -9.53
C GLU A 46 -4.51 19.23 -10.65
N LYS A 47 -3.23 19.07 -10.30
CA LYS A 47 -2.17 18.76 -11.27
C LYS A 47 -2.46 17.44 -12.01
N MET A 48 -2.98 16.44 -11.31
CA MET A 48 -3.33 15.15 -11.90
C MET A 48 -4.54 15.27 -12.84
N LYS A 49 -5.58 16.02 -12.47
CA LYS A 49 -6.72 16.33 -13.35
C LYS A 49 -6.27 17.01 -14.64
N GLN A 50 -5.41 18.02 -14.52
CA GLN A 50 -4.89 18.73 -15.69
C GLN A 50 -4.13 17.78 -16.62
N SER A 51 -3.19 17.00 -16.08
CA SER A 51 -2.44 16.01 -16.87
C SER A 51 -3.36 14.99 -17.55
N MET A 52 -4.36 14.46 -16.83
CA MET A 52 -5.32 13.50 -17.38
C MET A 52 -6.27 14.11 -18.42
N LYS A 53 -6.59 15.39 -18.31
CA LYS A 53 -7.38 16.12 -19.32
C LYS A 53 -6.61 16.29 -20.63
N GLU A 54 -5.31 16.53 -20.55
CA GLU A 54 -4.45 16.76 -21.71
C GLU A 54 -4.01 15.46 -22.39
N GLU A 55 -3.64 14.45 -21.61
CA GLU A 55 -2.96 13.24 -22.09
C GLU A 55 -3.78 11.95 -21.93
N GLY A 56 -4.95 12.06 -21.30
CA GLY A 56 -5.76 10.88 -20.96
C GLY A 56 -5.19 10.05 -19.81
N PHE A 57 -5.73 8.85 -19.63
CA PHE A 57 -5.24 7.90 -18.63
C PHE A 57 -4.02 7.15 -19.19
N LYS A 58 -2.83 7.46 -18.68
CA LYS A 58 -1.58 6.87 -19.17
C LYS A 58 -1.48 5.37 -18.84
N SER A 59 -1.03 4.58 -19.80
CA SER A 59 -0.64 3.17 -19.59
C SER A 59 0.50 3.09 -18.57
N GLY A 60 0.47 2.09 -17.70
CA GLY A 60 1.42 1.94 -16.60
C GLY A 60 1.03 2.70 -15.33
N HIS A 61 -0.05 3.50 -15.37
CA HIS A 61 -0.58 4.23 -14.22
C HIS A 61 -1.91 3.66 -13.71
N GLU A 62 -2.22 2.41 -14.04
CA GLU A 62 -3.43 1.73 -13.60
C GLU A 62 -3.57 1.80 -12.08
N ILE A 63 -4.81 1.87 -11.58
CA ILE A 63 -5.08 1.78 -10.15
C ILE A 63 -5.00 0.32 -9.69
N HIS A 64 -4.68 0.09 -8.43
CA HIS A 64 -4.56 -1.25 -7.87
C HIS A 64 -5.80 -1.62 -7.06
N ILE A 65 -6.38 -2.77 -7.38
CA ILE A 65 -7.62 -3.29 -6.83
C ILE A 65 -7.36 -4.64 -6.15
N TRP A 66 -7.85 -4.80 -4.94
CA TRP A 66 -7.95 -6.10 -4.29
C TRP A 66 -9.33 -6.72 -4.56
N LYS A 67 -9.35 -7.88 -5.21
CA LYS A 67 -10.56 -8.67 -5.37
C LYS A 67 -10.80 -9.51 -4.11
N ARG A 68 -11.73 -9.08 -3.26
CA ARG A 68 -12.17 -9.80 -2.05
C ARG A 68 -13.54 -10.41 -2.28
N GLY A 69 -13.59 -11.68 -2.66
CA GLY A 69 -14.85 -12.32 -3.04
C GLY A 69 -15.51 -11.65 -4.24
N LYS A 70 -16.65 -10.98 -4.04
CA LYS A 70 -17.37 -10.22 -5.09
C LYS A 70 -17.01 -8.74 -5.13
N GLU A 71 -16.26 -8.24 -4.15
CA GLU A 71 -15.92 -6.83 -4.01
C GLU A 71 -14.61 -6.49 -4.72
N TYR A 72 -14.56 -5.28 -5.29
CA TYR A 72 -13.37 -4.67 -5.88
C TYR A 72 -12.92 -3.51 -4.99
N ILE A 73 -11.97 -3.76 -4.09
CA ILE A 73 -11.51 -2.79 -3.09
C ILE A 73 -10.30 -2.03 -3.65
N LEU A 74 -10.37 -0.69 -3.64
CA LEU A 74 -9.24 0.16 -4.04
C LEU A 74 -8.15 0.11 -2.97
N ILE A 75 -6.93 -0.29 -3.37
CA ILE A 75 -5.77 -0.37 -2.48
C ILE A 75 -4.69 0.66 -2.80
N ASP A 76 -4.60 1.13 -4.06
CA ASP A 76 -3.74 2.26 -4.45
C ASP A 76 -4.30 2.99 -5.67
N GLY A 77 -4.06 4.30 -5.74
CA GLY A 77 -4.50 5.17 -6.82
C GLY A 77 -5.76 5.98 -6.50
N HIS A 78 -6.03 6.28 -5.22
CA HIS A 78 -7.18 7.09 -4.79
C HIS A 78 -7.24 8.45 -5.52
N THR A 79 -6.13 9.18 -5.58
CA THR A 79 -6.04 10.46 -6.30
C THR A 79 -6.32 10.28 -7.79
N ARG A 80 -5.78 9.22 -8.41
CA ARG A 80 -6.02 8.92 -9.84
C ARG A 80 -7.48 8.61 -10.12
N LYS A 81 -8.12 7.79 -9.25
CA LYS A 81 -9.55 7.49 -9.37
C LYS A 81 -10.38 8.77 -9.26
N THR A 82 -10.13 9.59 -8.23
CA THR A 82 -10.87 10.84 -8.00
C THR A 82 -10.68 11.83 -9.14
N ALA A 83 -9.46 12.03 -9.62
CA ALA A 83 -9.17 12.88 -10.76
C ALA A 83 -9.91 12.41 -12.03
N TRP A 84 -9.81 11.12 -12.35
CA TRP A 84 -10.41 10.54 -13.54
C TRP A 84 -11.95 10.58 -13.54
N GLU A 85 -12.55 10.30 -12.37
CA GLU A 85 -13.99 10.38 -12.15
C GLU A 85 -14.50 11.82 -12.28
N SER A 86 -13.78 12.81 -11.74
CA SER A 86 -14.15 14.23 -11.83
C SER A 86 -14.15 14.77 -13.25
N LEU A 87 -13.44 14.14 -14.18
CA LEU A 87 -13.46 14.43 -15.62
C LEU A 87 -14.65 13.78 -16.34
N GLY A 88 -15.61 13.16 -15.62
CA GLY A 88 -16.82 12.55 -16.15
C GLY A 88 -16.66 11.12 -16.67
N ASN A 89 -15.52 10.49 -16.47
CA ASN A 89 -15.27 9.11 -16.87
C ASN A 89 -16.02 8.12 -15.97
N LYS A 90 -16.57 7.07 -16.56
CA LYS A 90 -17.36 6.04 -15.84
C LYS A 90 -16.62 4.74 -15.61
N THR A 91 -15.50 4.56 -16.30
CA THR A 91 -14.66 3.36 -16.19
C THR A 91 -13.19 3.76 -16.01
N ILE A 92 -12.40 2.86 -15.40
CA ILE A 92 -11.01 3.13 -15.10
C ILE A 92 -10.15 1.87 -15.30
N PRO A 93 -8.96 1.99 -15.93
CA PRO A 93 -8.00 0.89 -16.02
C PRO A 93 -7.44 0.53 -14.65
N CYS A 94 -7.37 -0.76 -14.35
CA CYS A 94 -6.89 -1.27 -13.08
C CYS A 94 -6.10 -2.56 -13.21
N ILE A 95 -5.28 -2.84 -12.20
CA ILE A 95 -4.61 -4.11 -11.97
C ILE A 95 -5.31 -4.79 -10.80
N ILE A 96 -5.86 -5.97 -11.05
CA ILE A 96 -6.57 -6.77 -10.04
C ILE A 96 -5.58 -7.70 -9.34
N HIS A 97 -5.58 -7.66 -8.02
CA HIS A 97 -4.79 -8.52 -7.16
C HIS A 97 -5.68 -9.42 -6.31
N ASN A 98 -5.20 -10.60 -6.00
CA ASN A 98 -5.80 -11.53 -5.06
C ASN A 98 -4.87 -11.63 -3.85
N PHE A 99 -5.27 -11.03 -2.72
CA PHE A 99 -4.55 -11.14 -1.45
C PHE A 99 -5.33 -12.07 -0.53
N ALA A 100 -4.61 -12.87 0.26
CA ALA A 100 -5.20 -13.79 1.21
C ALA A 100 -5.78 -13.08 2.44
N SER A 101 -5.26 -11.87 2.76
CA SER A 101 -5.68 -11.11 3.94
C SER A 101 -5.60 -9.61 3.71
N LEU A 102 -6.28 -8.83 4.57
CA LEU A 102 -6.19 -7.38 4.63
C LEU A 102 -4.74 -6.91 4.86
N GLU A 103 -4.00 -7.63 5.70
CA GLU A 103 -2.62 -7.33 6.05
C GLU A 103 -1.68 -7.45 4.85
N GLU A 104 -1.90 -8.46 4.03
CA GLU A 104 -1.15 -8.64 2.79
C GLU A 104 -1.43 -7.51 1.80
N ALA A 105 -2.70 -7.11 1.68
CA ALA A 105 -3.12 -6.00 0.83
C ALA A 105 -2.54 -4.65 1.32
N LYS A 106 -2.54 -4.40 2.65
CA LYS A 106 -1.89 -3.21 3.25
C LYS A 106 -0.38 -3.19 2.99
N THR A 107 0.29 -4.33 3.20
CA THR A 107 1.73 -4.45 2.92
C THR A 107 2.05 -4.10 1.47
N PHE A 108 1.22 -4.57 0.54
CA PHE A 108 1.37 -4.23 -0.88
C PHE A 108 1.16 -2.73 -1.11
N ALA A 109 0.08 -2.12 -0.58
CA ALA A 109 -0.21 -0.69 -0.74
C ALA A 109 0.95 0.18 -0.22
N ILE A 110 1.50 -0.15 0.94
CA ILE A 110 2.66 0.54 1.52
C ILE A 110 3.89 0.42 0.60
N LYS A 111 4.18 -0.78 0.08
CA LYS A 111 5.30 -0.98 -0.87
C LYS A 111 5.17 -0.14 -2.13
N GLU A 112 3.97 -0.07 -2.71
CA GLU A 112 3.71 0.75 -3.90
C GLU A 112 3.93 2.25 -3.61
N GLN A 113 3.55 2.72 -2.42
CA GLN A 113 3.82 4.10 -1.99
C GLN A 113 5.31 4.37 -1.84
N ILE A 114 6.03 3.44 -1.21
CA ILE A 114 7.47 3.53 -1.01
C ILE A 114 8.21 3.60 -2.33
N ASN A 115 7.82 2.76 -3.29
CA ASN A 115 8.46 2.69 -4.60
C ASN A 115 8.20 3.94 -5.47
N ARG A 116 7.06 4.63 -5.26
CA ARG A 116 6.67 5.80 -6.06
C ARG A 116 7.14 7.12 -5.50
N ARG A 117 7.28 7.21 -4.20
CA ARG A 117 7.78 8.40 -3.51
C ARG A 117 9.11 7.99 -2.89
N ASN A 118 10.20 8.66 -3.23
CA ASN A 118 11.38 8.65 -2.35
C ASN A 118 10.86 9.10 -0.99
N LEU A 119 10.56 8.15 -0.09
CA LEU A 119 9.77 8.35 1.11
C LEU A 119 10.20 9.60 1.87
N SER A 120 9.37 10.61 1.86
CA SER A 120 9.44 11.71 2.82
C SER A 120 9.06 11.18 4.22
N GLY A 121 9.59 11.79 5.26
CA GLY A 121 9.55 11.29 6.63
C GLY A 121 8.22 10.74 7.11
N GLN A 122 7.08 11.44 6.88
CA GLN A 122 5.77 11.03 7.40
C GLN A 122 5.28 9.69 6.84
N ALA A 123 5.40 9.45 5.54
CA ALA A 123 4.96 8.18 4.93
C ALA A 123 5.77 6.97 5.45
N LEU A 124 7.05 7.18 5.81
CA LEU A 124 7.87 6.15 6.44
C LEU A 124 7.45 5.91 7.90
N LEU A 125 7.15 6.97 8.65
CA LEU A 125 6.65 6.89 10.03
C LEU A 125 5.35 6.10 10.07
N ASP A 126 4.39 6.40 9.18
CA ASP A 126 3.11 5.73 9.09
C ASP A 126 3.26 4.25 8.68
N ALA A 127 4.16 3.96 7.72
CA ALA A 127 4.46 2.60 7.32
C ALA A 127 5.00 1.77 8.49
N VAL A 128 6.00 2.28 9.22
CA VAL A 128 6.60 1.58 10.36
C VAL A 128 5.62 1.48 11.53
N ALA A 129 4.81 2.51 11.80
CA ALA A 129 3.79 2.52 12.84
C ALA A 129 2.73 1.43 12.58
N ASN A 130 2.22 1.34 11.35
CA ASN A 130 1.24 0.32 10.97
C ASN A 130 1.75 -1.11 11.18
N PHE A 131 3.04 -1.37 10.96
CA PHE A 131 3.64 -2.69 11.24
C PHE A 131 3.89 -2.96 12.73
N ASN A 132 4.02 -1.94 13.56
CA ASN A 132 4.24 -2.10 15.00
C ASN A 132 2.95 -2.47 15.76
N PHE A 133 1.77 -2.04 15.29
CA PHE A 133 0.49 -2.26 15.99
C PHE A 133 0.04 -3.72 16.05
N GLU A 134 0.46 -4.56 15.13
CA GLU A 134 0.00 -5.95 15.05
C GLU A 134 0.74 -6.95 15.94
N LYS A 135 1.87 -6.58 16.53
CA LYS A 135 2.69 -7.45 17.38
C LYS A 135 2.38 -7.37 18.88
N GLY A 136 1.27 -6.77 19.28
CA GLY A 136 0.85 -6.63 20.68
C GLY A 136 0.41 -7.92 21.40
N LYS A 137 0.43 -9.09 20.74
CA LYS A 137 0.07 -10.38 21.38
C LYS A 137 1.08 -11.47 21.03
N GLY A 138 2.10 -11.62 21.87
CA GLY A 138 2.79 -12.92 22.00
C GLY A 138 4.20 -13.06 21.46
N HIS A 139 5.10 -12.07 21.60
CA HIS A 139 6.54 -12.31 21.41
C HIS A 139 7.38 -11.94 22.62
N THR A 140 7.96 -12.98 23.20
CA THR A 140 8.95 -12.96 24.27
C THR A 140 10.21 -12.17 23.89
N SER A 141 10.80 -11.53 24.89
CA SER A 141 11.82 -10.49 24.93
C SER A 141 13.22 -10.79 24.34
N GLY A 142 13.33 -11.60 23.30
CA GLY A 142 14.64 -12.01 22.74
C GLY A 142 14.99 -11.55 21.33
N GLU A 143 14.08 -10.90 20.57
CA GLU A 143 14.24 -10.71 19.13
C GLU A 143 14.15 -9.26 18.63
N LYS A 144 14.70 -8.28 19.37
CA LYS A 144 14.62 -6.85 18.97
C LYS A 144 15.19 -6.55 17.57
N GLY A 145 16.26 -7.22 17.16
CA GLY A 145 16.86 -7.04 15.82
C GLY A 145 16.02 -7.62 14.70
N LYS A 146 15.44 -8.79 14.89
CA LYS A 146 14.65 -9.49 13.86
C LYS A 146 13.35 -8.77 13.49
N ALA A 147 12.70 -8.05 14.40
CA ALA A 147 11.49 -7.31 14.09
C ALA A 147 11.76 -6.14 13.11
N SER A 148 12.81 -5.36 13.33
CA SER A 148 13.21 -4.29 12.41
C SER A 148 13.67 -4.82 11.05
N GLU A 149 14.34 -5.96 11.03
CA GLU A 149 14.76 -6.64 9.81
C GLU A 149 13.56 -7.16 8.99
N ILE A 150 12.58 -7.75 9.64
CA ILE A 150 11.34 -8.21 8.99
C ILE A 150 10.59 -7.02 8.38
N ILE A 151 10.40 -5.93 9.15
CA ILE A 151 9.75 -4.71 8.68
C ILE A 151 10.53 -4.14 7.49
N ALA A 152 11.85 -3.99 7.62
CA ALA A 152 12.73 -3.46 6.58
C ALA A 152 12.59 -4.23 5.26
N LYS A 153 12.60 -5.56 5.34
CA LYS A 153 12.39 -6.44 4.17
C LYS A 153 10.99 -6.32 3.59
N GLN A 154 9.97 -6.18 4.43
CA GLN A 154 8.59 -6.06 3.99
C GLN A 154 8.31 -4.74 3.28
N ILE A 155 8.83 -3.62 3.81
CA ILE A 155 8.60 -2.29 3.25
C ILE A 155 9.68 -1.83 2.26
N GLY A 156 10.78 -2.58 2.09
CA GLY A 156 11.80 -2.29 1.09
C GLY A 156 12.81 -1.20 1.47
N VAL A 157 13.04 -0.97 2.78
CA VAL A 157 14.02 0.00 3.29
C VAL A 157 15.13 -0.71 4.09
N SER A 158 16.17 0.02 4.51
CA SER A 158 17.23 -0.56 5.35
C SER A 158 16.74 -0.80 6.80
N THR A 159 17.25 -1.83 7.45
CA THR A 159 17.00 -2.11 8.87
C THR A 159 17.33 -0.89 9.74
N LYS A 160 18.44 -0.20 9.44
CA LYS A 160 18.84 1.03 10.13
C LYS A 160 17.82 2.15 9.98
N THR A 161 17.18 2.26 8.82
CA THR A 161 16.08 3.23 8.58
C THR A 161 14.90 2.91 9.49
N VAL A 162 14.46 1.64 9.54
CA VAL A 162 13.35 1.21 10.42
C VAL A 162 13.67 1.47 11.89
N GLU A 163 14.89 1.18 12.33
CA GLU A 163 15.32 1.42 13.72
C GLU A 163 15.26 2.90 14.09
N LYS A 164 15.79 3.78 13.25
CA LYS A 164 15.70 5.23 13.44
C LYS A 164 14.26 5.71 13.49
N THR A 165 13.42 5.24 12.56
CA THR A 165 11.99 5.59 12.52
C THR A 165 11.27 5.14 13.79
N ARG A 166 11.58 3.96 14.31
CA ARG A 166 11.01 3.46 15.58
C ARG A 166 11.42 4.30 16.79
N VAL A 167 12.65 4.83 16.79
CA VAL A 167 13.10 5.77 17.84
C VAL A 167 12.28 7.06 17.76
N VAL A 168 12.11 7.64 16.56
CA VAL A 168 11.28 8.84 16.37
C VAL A 168 9.86 8.61 16.84
N LEU A 169 9.21 7.52 16.41
CA LEU A 169 7.84 7.16 16.83
C LEU A 169 7.68 6.97 18.34
N LYS A 170 8.76 6.59 19.04
CA LYS A 170 8.74 6.37 20.50
C LYS A 170 8.99 7.65 21.28
N GLU A 171 9.84 8.55 20.77
CA GLU A 171 10.40 9.68 21.53
C GLU A 171 9.83 11.03 21.10
N ALA A 172 9.28 11.15 19.87
CA ALA A 172 8.72 12.41 19.38
C ALA A 172 7.34 12.71 20.00
N THR A 173 7.09 13.98 20.28
CA THR A 173 5.76 14.46 20.69
C THR A 173 4.80 14.48 19.48
N PRO A 174 3.47 14.49 19.70
CA PRO A 174 2.49 14.59 18.62
C PRO A 174 2.76 15.79 17.68
N GLU A 175 3.10 16.95 18.23
CA GLU A 175 3.40 18.15 17.46
C GLU A 175 4.67 18.00 16.60
N GLN A 176 5.66 17.26 17.10
CA GLN A 176 6.88 16.95 16.34
C GLN A 176 6.62 15.95 15.21
N LEU A 177 5.67 15.03 15.38
CA LEU A 177 5.28 14.09 14.34
C LEU A 177 4.47 14.76 13.23
N GLU A 178 3.68 15.79 13.54
CA GLU A 178 2.95 16.59 12.56
C GLU A 178 3.84 17.53 11.73
N ALA A 179 5.03 17.84 12.22
CA ALA A 179 5.98 18.76 11.57
C ALA A 179 6.97 18.07 10.59
N ILE A 180 6.89 16.73 10.41
CA ILE A 180 7.76 15.94 9.54
C ILE A 180 7.09 15.66 8.20
#